data_8fe8282f4fe837181f1c4ee0e90612b2
#
_entry.id   8fe8282f4fe837181f1c4ee0e90612b2
#
_cell.length_a   1.000
_cell.length_b   1.000
_cell.length_c   1.000
_cell.angle_alpha   90.00
_cell.angle_beta   90.00
_cell.angle_gamma   90.00
#
_symmetry.space_group_name_H-M   'P 1'
#
loop_
_entity.id
_entity.type
_entity.pdbx_description
1 polymer ?
#
loop_
_entity_poly.entity_id
_entity_poly.type
_entity_poly.pdbx_seq_one_letter_code
_entity_poly.pdbx_strand_id
1 'polypeptide(L)'
;MLALVMLQAAVSAGLAQAGAAIGAGLAVIGAGLGIGKIGSSAMEAIGRQPEAAGDIRMNMIIIGALVEGVALFAVIVCLLALYA
;
A
#
# COMPACT_ATOMS: atom_id res chain seq x y z
N MET A 1 1.71 -39.94 11.19
CA MET A 1 0.55 -39.30 10.54
C MET A 1 0.21 -37.96 11.15
N LEU A 2 -0.03 -37.89 12.47
CA LEU A 2 -0.31 -36.63 13.14
C LEU A 2 0.84 -35.63 13.03
N ALA A 3 2.09 -36.09 13.23
CA ALA A 3 3.26 -35.22 13.12
C ALA A 3 3.40 -34.59 11.71
N LEU A 4 3.09 -35.39 10.69
CA LEU A 4 3.14 -34.90 9.30
C LEU A 4 2.06 -33.86 9.05
N VAL A 5 0.84 -34.09 9.55
CA VAL A 5 -0.25 -33.13 9.42
C VAL A 5 0.09 -31.83 10.13
N MET A 6 0.66 -31.92 11.34
CA MET A 6 1.08 -30.72 12.09
C MET A 6 2.19 -29.96 11.36
N LEU A 7 3.13 -30.68 10.74
CA LEU A 7 4.19 -30.04 9.96
C LEU A 7 3.63 -29.31 8.73
N GLN A 8 2.69 -29.92 8.03
CA GLN A 8 2.04 -29.29 6.87
C GLN A 8 1.27 -28.03 7.28
N ALA A 9 0.57 -28.07 8.42
CA ALA A 9 -0.13 -26.90 8.92
C ALA A 9 0.83 -25.77 9.27
N ALA A 10 1.98 -26.08 9.89
CA ALA A 10 2.99 -25.09 10.23
C ALA A 10 3.60 -24.45 8.98
N VAL A 11 3.87 -25.25 7.96
CA VAL A 11 4.44 -24.74 6.68
C VAL A 11 3.41 -23.85 5.99
N SER A 12 2.15 -24.27 5.94
CA SER A 12 1.08 -23.45 5.34
C SER A 12 0.91 -22.11 6.05
N ALA A 13 0.94 -22.12 7.39
CA ALA A 13 0.87 -20.88 8.16
C ALA A 13 2.06 -19.96 7.90
N GLY A 14 3.26 -20.56 7.81
CA GLY A 14 4.47 -19.80 7.48
C GLY A 14 4.43 -19.16 6.11
N LEU A 15 3.91 -19.88 5.11
CA LEU A 15 3.76 -19.34 3.75
C LEU A 15 2.74 -18.21 3.73
N ALA A 16 1.62 -18.35 4.42
CA ALA A 16 0.60 -17.31 4.50
C ALA A 16 1.16 -16.04 5.17
N GLN A 17 1.92 -16.20 6.25
CA GLN A 17 2.54 -15.08 6.95
C GLN A 17 3.56 -14.37 6.08
N ALA A 18 4.43 -15.13 5.39
CA ALA A 18 5.42 -14.57 4.48
C ALA A 18 4.74 -13.83 3.32
N GLY A 19 3.72 -14.44 2.71
CA GLY A 19 2.97 -13.84 1.63
C GLY A 19 2.29 -12.55 2.05
N ALA A 20 1.64 -12.55 3.21
CA ALA A 20 0.98 -11.36 3.74
C ALA A 20 1.97 -10.23 4.02
N ALA A 21 3.12 -10.54 4.63
CA ALA A 21 4.15 -9.55 4.93
C ALA A 21 4.73 -8.95 3.65
N ILE A 22 5.05 -9.79 2.67
CA ILE A 22 5.59 -9.33 1.38
C ILE A 22 4.55 -8.50 0.64
N GLY A 23 3.30 -8.97 0.60
CA GLY A 23 2.22 -8.25 -0.07
C GLY A 23 1.97 -6.87 0.56
N ALA A 24 1.93 -6.80 1.89
CA ALA A 24 1.76 -5.54 2.60
C ALA A 24 2.94 -4.59 2.32
N GLY A 25 4.16 -5.12 2.32
CA GLY A 25 5.36 -4.34 2.00
C GLY A 25 5.32 -3.79 0.58
N LEU A 26 4.90 -4.60 -0.40
CA LEU A 26 4.76 -4.17 -1.78
C LEU A 26 3.70 -3.08 -1.93
N ALA A 27 2.58 -3.21 -1.21
CA ALA A 27 1.54 -2.19 -1.21
C ALA A 27 2.07 -0.86 -0.69
N VAL A 28 2.85 -0.88 0.39
CA VAL A 28 3.47 0.31 0.98
C VAL A 28 4.46 0.93 0.01
N ILE A 29 5.30 0.13 -0.64
CA ILE A 29 6.25 0.62 -1.63
C ILE A 29 5.52 1.27 -2.79
N GLY A 30 4.50 0.60 -3.34
CA GLY A 30 3.71 1.14 -4.45
C GLY A 30 3.02 2.45 -4.09
N ALA A 31 2.38 2.51 -2.93
CA ALA A 31 1.73 3.72 -2.45
C ALA A 31 2.73 4.86 -2.23
N GLY A 32 3.88 4.55 -1.63
CA GLY A 32 4.93 5.53 -1.39
C GLY A 32 5.47 6.12 -2.68
N LEU A 33 5.74 5.28 -3.68
CA LEU A 33 6.19 5.74 -4.98
C LEU A 33 5.13 6.59 -5.68
N GLY A 34 3.87 6.17 -5.63
CA GLY A 34 2.76 6.89 -6.23
C GLY A 34 2.57 8.26 -5.59
N ILE A 35 2.52 8.32 -4.27
CA ILE A 35 2.36 9.57 -3.52
C ILE A 35 3.57 10.46 -3.70
N GLY A 36 4.78 9.90 -3.69
CA GLY A 36 5.99 10.66 -3.95
C GLY A 36 5.98 11.34 -5.31
N LYS A 37 5.53 10.61 -6.33
CA LYS A 37 5.42 11.16 -7.68
C LYS A 37 4.36 12.26 -7.77
N ILE A 38 3.21 12.04 -7.15
CA ILE A 38 2.13 13.04 -7.09
C ILE A 38 2.64 14.29 -6.37
N GLY A 39 3.27 14.13 -5.22
CA GLY A 39 3.78 15.24 -4.44
C GLY A 39 4.86 16.04 -5.17
N SER A 40 5.81 15.34 -5.76
CA SER A 40 6.89 15.98 -6.54
C SER A 40 6.31 16.77 -7.71
N SER A 41 5.41 16.18 -8.48
CA SER A 41 4.78 16.86 -9.62
C SER A 41 3.96 18.06 -9.18
N ALA A 42 3.24 17.94 -8.07
CA ALA A 42 2.42 19.04 -7.53
C ALA A 42 3.30 20.19 -7.06
N MET A 43 4.40 19.91 -6.38
CA MET A 43 5.33 20.95 -5.92
C MET A 43 5.97 21.68 -7.10
N GLU A 44 6.37 20.97 -8.15
CA GLU A 44 6.88 21.59 -9.37
C GLU A 44 5.83 22.48 -10.02
N ALA A 45 4.59 22.02 -10.09
CA ALA A 45 3.50 22.78 -10.68
C ALA A 45 3.22 24.06 -9.90
N ILE A 46 3.22 23.98 -8.56
CA ILE A 46 3.04 25.14 -7.69
C ILE A 46 4.18 26.14 -7.91
N GLY A 47 5.41 25.63 -8.06
CA GLY A 47 6.57 26.48 -8.33
C GLY A 47 6.44 27.26 -9.64
N ARG A 48 5.82 26.65 -10.66
CA ARG A 48 5.61 27.31 -11.96
C ARG A 48 4.39 28.22 -11.96
N GLN A 49 3.36 27.86 -11.20
CA GLN A 49 2.09 28.59 -11.17
C GLN A 49 1.64 28.79 -9.73
N PRO A 50 2.31 29.70 -9.00
CA PRO A 50 1.97 29.93 -7.59
C PRO A 50 0.50 30.37 -7.39
N GLU A 51 -0.09 31.02 -8.38
CA GLU A 51 -1.49 31.47 -8.34
C GLU A 51 -2.46 30.29 -8.38
N ALA A 52 -2.03 29.13 -8.83
CA ALA A 52 -2.84 27.91 -8.88
C ALA A 52 -2.56 26.99 -7.69
N ALA A 53 -1.77 27.41 -6.71
CA ALA A 53 -1.34 26.57 -5.59
C ALA A 53 -2.50 25.91 -4.84
N GLY A 54 -3.59 26.64 -4.64
CA GLY A 54 -4.76 26.11 -3.94
C GLY A 54 -5.41 24.95 -4.66
N ASP A 55 -5.63 25.07 -5.96
CA ASP A 55 -6.23 24.04 -6.80
C ASP A 55 -5.32 22.83 -6.92
N ILE A 56 -4.02 23.06 -7.11
CA ILE A 56 -3.03 21.97 -7.21
C ILE A 56 -2.98 21.19 -5.91
N ARG A 57 -2.95 21.89 -4.78
CA ARG A 57 -2.94 21.26 -3.45
C ARG A 57 -4.18 20.41 -3.24
N MET A 58 -5.36 20.93 -3.59
CA MET A 58 -6.61 20.21 -3.42
C MET A 58 -6.61 18.91 -4.24
N ASN A 59 -6.25 19.00 -5.51
CA ASN A 59 -6.19 17.82 -6.38
C ASN A 59 -5.15 16.81 -5.91
N MET A 60 -4.00 17.28 -5.44
CA MET A 60 -2.96 16.43 -4.88
C MET A 60 -3.49 15.64 -3.67
N ILE A 61 -4.19 16.30 -2.77
CA ILE A 61 -4.75 15.66 -1.57
C ILE A 61 -5.78 14.60 -1.95
N ILE A 62 -6.66 14.91 -2.90
CA ILE A 62 -7.69 13.97 -3.34
C ILE A 62 -7.06 12.72 -3.96
N ILE A 63 -6.12 12.88 -4.87
CA ILE A 63 -5.46 11.76 -5.51
C ILE A 63 -4.62 10.97 -4.51
N GLY A 64 -3.91 11.67 -3.63
CA GLY A 64 -3.11 11.03 -2.57
C GLY A 64 -3.99 10.20 -1.65
N ALA A 65 -5.16 10.71 -1.29
CA ALA A 65 -6.11 9.97 -0.46
C ALA A 65 -6.63 8.72 -1.15
N LEU A 66 -6.87 8.77 -2.47
CA LEU A 66 -7.28 7.59 -3.24
C LEU A 66 -6.19 6.52 -3.27
N VAL A 67 -4.93 6.91 -3.44
CA VAL A 67 -3.80 5.99 -3.41
C VAL A 67 -3.68 5.34 -2.04
N GLU A 68 -3.79 6.13 -0.98
CA GLU A 68 -3.76 5.63 0.41
C GLU A 68 -4.90 4.66 0.67
N GLY A 69 -6.10 4.96 0.18
CA GLY A 69 -7.26 4.10 0.33
C GLY A 69 -7.05 2.74 -0.31
N VAL A 70 -6.54 2.70 -1.53
CA VAL A 70 -6.23 1.45 -2.23
C VAL A 70 -5.16 0.66 -1.49
N ALA A 71 -4.11 1.35 -1.02
CA ALA A 71 -3.03 0.71 -0.29
C ALA A 71 -3.52 0.13 1.05
N LEU A 72 -4.39 0.86 1.74
CA LEU A 72 -4.97 0.40 3.00
C LEU A 72 -5.81 -0.85 2.78
N PHE A 73 -6.64 -0.90 1.73
CA PHE A 73 -7.38 -2.10 1.37
C PHE A 73 -6.45 -3.27 1.07
N ALA A 74 -5.36 -3.04 0.35
CA ALA A 74 -4.40 -4.09 0.05
C ALA A 74 -3.78 -4.67 1.33
N VAL A 75 -3.42 -3.81 2.28
CA VAL A 75 -2.87 -4.24 3.57
C VAL A 75 -3.92 -5.02 4.36
N ILE A 76 -5.18 -4.60 4.33
CA ILE A 76 -6.28 -5.31 5.01
C ILE A 76 -6.47 -6.69 4.40
N VAL A 77 -6.42 -6.82 3.06
CA VAL A 77 -6.51 -8.11 2.39
C VAL A 77 -5.36 -9.03 2.84
N CYS A 78 -4.15 -8.50 2.94
CA CYS A 78 -3.01 -9.25 3.44
C CYS A 78 -3.21 -9.69 4.89
N LEU A 79 -3.76 -8.83 5.72
CA LEU A 79 -4.07 -9.16 7.11
C LEU A 79 -5.10 -10.29 7.18
N LEU A 80 -6.17 -10.21 6.38
CA LEU A 80 -7.20 -11.24 6.33
C LEU A 80 -6.65 -12.57 5.85
N ALA A 81 -5.65 -12.57 4.98
CA ALA A 81 -5.02 -13.79 4.49
C ALA A 81 -4.36 -14.60 5.62
N LEU A 82 -3.98 -13.95 6.72
CA LEU A 82 -3.40 -14.63 7.88
C LEU A 82 -4.43 -15.50 8.61
N TYR A 83 -5.72 -15.19 8.48
CA TYR A 83 -6.80 -15.84 9.18
C TYR A 83 -7.67 -16.71 8.26
N ALA A 84 -7.30 -16.80 7.00
CA ALA A 84 -8.07 -17.58 6.01
C ALA A 84 -7.78 -19.09 6.03
#